data_9b208b935d8b99454df3465b5f779713
#
_entry.id   9b208b935d8b99454df3465b5f779713
#
_cell.length_a   1.000
_cell.length_b   1.000
_cell.length_c   1.000
_cell.angle_alpha   90.00
_cell.angle_beta   90.00
_cell.angle_gamma   90.00
#
_symmetry.space_group_name_H-M   'P 1'
#
loop_
_entity.id
_entity.type
_entity.pdbx_description
1 polymer ?
#
loop_
_entity_poly.entity_id
_entity_poly.type
_entity_poly.pdbx_seq_one_letter_code
_entity_poly.pdbx_strand_id
1 'polypeptide(L)'
;MGFYYKFGNLQKVAEDVSGLVYDNYRDITIEPFLGSALAIYGFLEDGRRIRLGDLGEGVQNYIIARILYELEKPKVLLWDDIEAHLNPRMLLNIAGWFFDIVEDDNQIIITTHSLEAARTIAGINEEKAAIYLTSLEKGTLKTKKLTLKEIEEFSEAGIDVRVAEPLLL
;
A
#
# COMPACT_ATOMS: atom_id res chain seq x y z
N MET A 1 2.97 -14.88 -31.20
CA MET A 1 3.65 -13.59 -31.03
C MET A 1 3.81 -13.41 -29.52
N GLY A 2 5.00 -13.73 -28.97
CA GLY A 2 5.21 -13.82 -27.53
C GLY A 2 5.25 -12.42 -26.90
N PHE A 3 4.43 -12.21 -25.91
CA PHE A 3 4.50 -11.04 -25.03
C PHE A 3 5.73 -11.16 -24.11
N TYR A 4 6.90 -10.85 -24.65
CA TYR A 4 8.06 -10.54 -23.82
C TYR A 4 7.93 -9.08 -23.36
N TYR A 5 7.09 -8.82 -22.37
CA TYR A 5 7.20 -7.58 -21.62
C TYR A 5 8.56 -7.59 -20.91
N LYS A 6 9.32 -6.49 -21.04
CA LYS A 6 10.55 -6.26 -20.29
C LYS A 6 10.21 -6.22 -18.79
N PHE A 7 10.31 -7.34 -18.12
CA PHE A 7 10.14 -7.47 -16.67
C PHE A 7 11.39 -6.98 -15.90
N GLY A 8 12.08 -5.95 -16.39
CA GLY A 8 13.33 -5.46 -15.79
C GLY A 8 13.23 -4.95 -14.36
N ASN A 9 12.00 -4.75 -13.83
CA ASN A 9 11.79 -4.22 -12.48
C ASN A 9 11.22 -5.23 -11.48
N LEU A 10 10.96 -6.48 -11.89
CA LEU A 10 10.43 -7.50 -10.97
C LEU A 10 11.48 -7.94 -9.95
N GLN A 11 12.76 -7.85 -10.28
CA GLN A 11 13.84 -8.08 -9.32
C GLN A 11 13.78 -7.09 -8.16
N LYS A 12 13.53 -5.78 -8.43
CA LYS A 12 13.33 -4.79 -7.38
C LYS A 12 12.12 -5.11 -6.51
N VAL A 13 11.01 -5.58 -7.12
CA VAL A 13 9.85 -6.03 -6.36
C VAL A 13 10.19 -7.23 -5.48
N ALA A 14 11.00 -8.18 -5.96
CA ALA A 14 11.45 -9.31 -5.17
C ALA A 14 12.31 -8.88 -3.98
N GLU A 15 13.23 -7.93 -4.17
CA GLU A 15 14.06 -7.34 -3.11
C GLU A 15 13.20 -6.65 -2.04
N ASP A 16 12.21 -5.84 -2.45
CA ASP A 16 11.30 -5.16 -1.54
C ASP A 16 10.44 -6.16 -0.74
N VAL A 17 9.96 -7.23 -1.39
CA VAL A 17 9.20 -8.31 -0.73
C VAL A 17 10.07 -9.05 0.28
N SER A 18 11.36 -9.28 -0.02
CA SER A 18 12.30 -9.90 0.92
C SER A 18 12.45 -9.09 2.22
N GLY A 19 12.34 -7.77 2.13
CA GLY A 19 12.32 -6.90 3.31
C GLY A 19 11.03 -7.04 4.16
N LEU A 20 9.92 -7.50 3.55
CA LEU A 20 8.63 -7.65 4.22
C LEU A 20 8.43 -9.00 4.89
N VAL A 21 8.87 -10.05 4.22
CA VAL A 21 8.80 -11.44 4.68
C VAL A 21 10.21 -11.94 5.01
N TYR A 22 10.35 -12.84 5.97
CA TYR A 22 11.67 -13.34 6.40
C TYR A 22 12.28 -14.35 5.41
N ASP A 23 11.99 -14.20 4.12
CA ASP A 23 12.51 -15.04 3.05
C ASP A 23 13.25 -14.19 2.02
N ASN A 24 14.33 -14.71 1.45
CA ASN A 24 15.12 -14.03 0.43
C ASN A 24 14.58 -14.37 -0.96
N TYR A 25 13.76 -13.47 -1.51
CA TYR A 25 13.29 -13.58 -2.88
C TYR A 25 14.32 -13.02 -3.84
N ARG A 26 14.68 -13.82 -4.84
CA ARG A 26 15.61 -13.43 -5.91
C ARG A 26 14.90 -12.83 -7.11
N ASP A 27 13.69 -13.32 -7.41
CA ASP A 27 12.95 -12.94 -8.61
C ASP A 27 11.44 -13.21 -8.44
N ILE A 28 10.65 -12.51 -9.24
CA ILE A 28 9.22 -12.75 -9.38
C ILE A 28 8.92 -12.98 -10.86
N THR A 29 8.20 -14.05 -11.17
CA THR A 29 7.85 -14.42 -12.55
C THR A 29 6.36 -14.68 -12.70
N ILE A 30 5.88 -14.61 -13.94
CA ILE A 30 4.54 -15.02 -14.34
C ILE A 30 4.68 -16.25 -15.24
N GLU A 31 4.16 -17.37 -14.79
CA GLU A 31 4.34 -18.66 -15.44
C GLU A 31 3.01 -19.36 -15.71
N PRO A 32 2.95 -20.25 -16.72
CA PRO A 32 1.81 -21.15 -16.90
C PRO A 32 1.54 -21.96 -15.64
N PHE A 33 0.26 -22.04 -15.28
CA PHE A 33 -0.20 -22.81 -14.12
C PHE A 33 -1.05 -23.99 -14.60
N LEU A 34 -2.37 -23.91 -14.60
CA LEU A 34 -3.26 -24.98 -15.03
C LEU A 34 -3.93 -24.62 -16.36
N GLY A 35 -3.79 -25.45 -17.35
CA GLY A 35 -4.33 -25.20 -18.69
C GLY A 35 -3.75 -23.91 -19.29
N SER A 36 -4.60 -22.92 -19.57
CA SER A 36 -4.20 -21.61 -20.10
C SER A 36 -4.04 -20.53 -19.00
N ALA A 37 -4.25 -20.88 -17.74
CA ALA A 37 -4.10 -19.94 -16.62
C ALA A 37 -2.63 -19.61 -16.38
N LEU A 38 -2.39 -18.39 -15.90
CA LEU A 38 -1.08 -17.92 -15.45
C LEU A 38 -1.10 -17.75 -13.93
N ALA A 39 0.05 -17.94 -13.31
CA ALA A 39 0.24 -17.63 -11.89
C ALA A 39 1.55 -16.87 -11.67
N ILE A 40 1.57 -16.05 -10.64
CA ILE A 40 2.76 -15.34 -10.18
C ILE A 40 3.50 -16.26 -9.20
N TYR A 41 4.80 -16.36 -9.38
CA TYR A 41 5.70 -17.10 -8.50
C TYR A 41 6.83 -16.21 -8.02
N GLY A 42 7.12 -16.30 -6.71
CA GLY A 42 8.36 -15.80 -6.12
C GLY A 42 9.41 -16.89 -6.10
N PHE A 43 10.61 -16.61 -6.57
CA PHE A 43 11.77 -17.49 -6.50
C PHE A 43 12.67 -17.10 -5.35
N LEU A 44 13.00 -18.06 -4.50
CA LEU A 44 13.92 -17.89 -3.39
C LEU A 44 15.36 -18.14 -3.83
N GLU A 45 16.33 -17.60 -3.09
CA GLU A 45 17.76 -17.80 -3.36
C GLU A 45 18.19 -19.28 -3.32
N ASP A 46 17.52 -20.09 -2.50
CA ASP A 46 17.78 -21.54 -2.39
C ASP A 46 17.18 -22.38 -3.54
N GLY A 47 16.53 -21.72 -4.51
CA GLY A 47 15.93 -22.36 -5.68
C GLY A 47 14.50 -22.83 -5.49
N ARG A 48 13.92 -22.70 -4.29
CA ARG A 48 12.48 -22.94 -4.09
C ARG A 48 11.66 -21.86 -4.76
N ARG A 49 10.44 -22.18 -5.09
CA ARG A 49 9.45 -21.21 -5.58
C ARG A 49 8.16 -21.30 -4.77
N ILE A 50 7.53 -20.18 -4.55
CA ILE A 50 6.26 -20.08 -3.86
C ILE A 50 5.29 -19.37 -4.81
N ARG A 51 4.10 -19.95 -4.99
CA ARG A 51 3.06 -19.29 -5.77
C ARG A 51 2.47 -18.12 -4.96
N LEU A 52 2.20 -17.00 -5.60
CA LEU A 52 1.64 -15.81 -4.94
C LEU A 52 0.37 -16.16 -4.12
N GLY A 53 -0.53 -16.99 -4.67
CA GLY A 53 -1.76 -17.40 -3.98
C GLY A 53 -1.57 -18.26 -2.73
N ASP A 54 -0.34 -18.68 -2.42
CA ASP A 54 -0.02 -19.44 -1.21
C ASP A 54 0.57 -18.54 -0.11
N LEU A 55 0.74 -17.24 -0.39
CA LEU A 55 1.16 -16.22 0.58
C LEU A 55 -0.05 -15.61 1.30
N GLY A 56 0.20 -14.92 2.42
CA GLY A 56 -0.84 -14.14 3.09
C GLY A 56 -1.38 -12.99 2.20
N GLU A 57 -2.66 -12.67 2.33
CA GLU A 57 -3.34 -11.70 1.46
C GLU A 57 -2.66 -10.32 1.41
N GLY A 58 -2.15 -9.83 2.53
CA GLY A 58 -1.41 -8.56 2.55
C GLY A 58 -0.18 -8.57 1.65
N VAL A 59 0.60 -9.67 1.66
CA VAL A 59 1.77 -9.85 0.79
C VAL A 59 1.34 -9.95 -0.67
N GLN A 60 0.25 -10.68 -0.95
CA GLN A 60 -0.31 -10.79 -2.30
C GLN A 60 -0.69 -9.42 -2.85
N ASN A 61 -1.45 -8.63 -2.08
CA ASN A 61 -1.90 -7.30 -2.47
C ASN A 61 -0.72 -6.35 -2.73
N TYR A 62 0.28 -6.40 -1.85
CA TYR A 62 1.49 -5.59 -2.03
C TYR A 62 2.24 -5.97 -3.31
N ILE A 63 2.50 -7.27 -3.56
CA ILE A 63 3.19 -7.73 -4.77
C ILE A 63 2.44 -7.32 -6.03
N ILE A 64 1.11 -7.49 -6.05
CA ILE A 64 0.27 -7.11 -7.19
C ILE A 64 0.35 -5.60 -7.42
N ALA A 65 0.20 -4.79 -6.37
CA ALA A 65 0.27 -3.32 -6.47
C ALA A 65 1.64 -2.86 -6.98
N ARG A 66 2.73 -3.46 -6.48
CA ARG A 66 4.10 -3.18 -6.92
C ARG A 66 4.31 -3.53 -8.40
N ILE A 67 3.87 -4.71 -8.81
CA ILE A 67 3.97 -5.14 -10.23
C ILE A 67 3.20 -4.17 -11.13
N LEU A 68 1.96 -3.86 -10.79
CA LEU A 68 1.13 -2.94 -11.57
C LEU A 68 1.75 -1.54 -11.65
N TYR A 69 2.26 -1.04 -10.52
CA TYR A 69 2.94 0.25 -10.49
C TYR A 69 4.19 0.25 -11.39
N GLU A 70 5.02 -0.81 -11.32
CA GLU A 70 6.23 -0.89 -12.16
C GLU A 70 5.93 -1.00 -13.65
N LEU A 71 4.81 -1.61 -14.02
CA LEU A 71 4.38 -1.75 -15.41
C LEU A 71 3.79 -0.46 -15.98
N GLU A 72 2.93 0.19 -15.22
CA GLU A 72 2.10 1.31 -15.70
C GLU A 72 2.70 2.68 -15.38
N LYS A 73 3.52 2.79 -14.33
CA LYS A 73 4.10 4.05 -13.83
C LYS A 73 3.06 5.18 -13.76
N PRO A 74 1.93 4.97 -13.07
CA PRO A 74 0.85 5.93 -13.03
C PRO A 74 1.26 7.20 -12.30
N LYS A 75 0.73 8.34 -12.75
CA LYS A 75 0.93 9.63 -12.07
C LYS A 75 0.09 9.77 -10.81
N VAL A 76 -0.97 8.98 -10.69
CA VAL A 76 -1.86 8.95 -9.52
C VAL A 76 -2.10 7.50 -9.14
N LEU A 77 -1.78 7.14 -7.91
CA LEU A 77 -2.09 5.83 -7.31
C LEU A 77 -3.26 6.00 -6.36
N LEU A 78 -4.28 5.17 -6.52
CA LEU A 78 -5.42 5.09 -5.61
C LEU A 78 -5.36 3.78 -4.85
N TRP A 79 -5.46 3.84 -3.51
CA TRP A 79 -5.50 2.64 -2.66
C TRP A 79 -6.62 2.78 -1.65
N ASP A 80 -7.57 1.87 -1.74
CA ASP A 80 -8.72 1.83 -0.85
C ASP A 80 -8.45 0.86 0.30
N ASP A 81 -8.87 1.23 1.52
CA ASP A 81 -8.67 0.44 2.75
C ASP A 81 -7.24 -0.09 2.92
N ILE A 82 -6.26 0.82 2.99
CA ILE A 82 -4.82 0.46 2.99
C ILE A 82 -4.45 -0.51 4.10
N GLU A 83 -5.12 -0.48 5.25
CA GLU A 83 -4.86 -1.38 6.37
C GLU A 83 -5.39 -2.81 6.17
N ALA A 84 -6.21 -3.06 5.14
CA ALA A 84 -6.80 -4.35 4.91
C ALA A 84 -5.71 -5.43 4.73
N HIS A 85 -5.76 -6.45 5.62
CA HIS A 85 -4.83 -7.59 5.63
C HIS A 85 -3.34 -7.25 5.88
N LEU A 86 -3.01 -6.00 6.24
CA LEU A 86 -1.65 -5.59 6.53
C LEU A 86 -1.34 -5.68 8.03
N ASN A 87 -0.17 -6.20 8.35
CA ASN A 87 0.39 -6.04 9.69
C ASN A 87 1.16 -4.70 9.79
N PRO A 88 1.43 -4.18 11.00
CA PRO A 88 2.09 -2.89 11.18
C PRO A 88 3.45 -2.78 10.48
N ARG A 89 4.23 -3.87 10.42
CA ARG A 89 5.52 -3.87 9.73
C ARG A 89 5.37 -3.68 8.22
N MET A 90 4.39 -4.35 7.62
CA MET A 90 4.10 -4.18 6.19
C MET A 90 3.64 -2.76 5.89
N LEU A 91 2.82 -2.18 6.77
CA LEU A 91 2.36 -0.81 6.62
C LEU A 91 3.52 0.19 6.60
N LEU A 92 4.52 0.03 7.46
CA LEU A 92 5.74 0.87 7.46
C LEU A 92 6.52 0.77 6.14
N ASN A 93 6.67 -0.45 5.60
CA ASN A 93 7.37 -0.63 4.32
C ASN A 93 6.61 -0.03 3.14
N ILE A 94 5.28 -0.20 3.13
CA ILE A 94 4.41 0.40 2.11
C ILE A 94 4.48 1.93 2.20
N ALA A 95 4.48 2.49 3.39
CA ALA A 95 4.60 3.91 3.62
C ALA A 95 5.95 4.46 3.10
N GLY A 96 7.05 3.72 3.28
CA GLY A 96 8.35 4.04 2.68
C GLY A 96 8.31 4.03 1.14
N TRP A 97 7.68 3.03 0.55
CA TRP A 97 7.47 3.00 -0.90
C TRP A 97 6.60 4.16 -1.41
N PHE A 98 5.58 4.54 -0.66
CA PHE A 98 4.76 5.70 -1.00
C PHE A 98 5.55 7.00 -0.96
N PHE A 99 6.47 7.13 -0.01
CA PHE A 99 7.38 8.26 0.04
C PHE A 99 8.21 8.36 -1.24
N ASP A 100 8.81 7.26 -1.69
CA ASP A 100 9.57 7.24 -2.95
C ASP A 100 8.72 7.67 -4.16
N ILE A 101 7.46 7.19 -4.23
CA ILE A 101 6.53 7.57 -5.30
C ILE A 101 6.25 9.07 -5.31
N VAL A 102 6.05 9.67 -4.14
CA VAL A 102 5.74 11.09 -3.99
C VAL A 102 6.97 11.97 -4.29
N GLU A 103 8.18 11.48 -3.96
CA GLU A 103 9.43 12.18 -4.34
C GLU A 103 9.62 12.23 -5.87
N ASP A 104 9.10 11.25 -6.60
CA ASP A 104 9.09 11.21 -8.08
C ASP A 104 7.97 12.08 -8.72
N ASP A 105 7.41 13.04 -7.98
CA ASP A 105 6.34 13.95 -8.43
C ASP A 105 5.06 13.23 -8.88
N ASN A 106 4.71 12.15 -8.17
CA ASN A 106 3.44 11.44 -8.34
C ASN A 106 2.54 11.67 -7.14
N GLN A 107 1.24 11.42 -7.30
CA GLN A 107 0.24 11.56 -6.25
C GLN A 107 -0.26 10.19 -5.77
N ILE A 108 -0.47 10.08 -4.46
CA ILE A 108 -1.14 8.92 -3.86
C ILE A 108 -2.37 9.40 -3.10
N ILE A 109 -3.48 8.73 -3.32
CA ILE A 109 -4.72 8.94 -2.59
C ILE A 109 -5.10 7.62 -1.92
N ILE A 110 -5.26 7.66 -0.61
CA ILE A 110 -5.47 6.48 0.22
C ILE A 110 -6.71 6.68 1.04
N THR A 111 -7.53 5.64 1.18
CA THR A 111 -8.56 5.60 2.21
C THR A 111 -8.13 4.68 3.34
N THR A 112 -8.57 4.99 4.56
CA THR A 112 -8.31 4.18 5.73
C THR A 112 -9.33 4.45 6.82
N HIS A 113 -9.70 3.40 7.56
CA HIS A 113 -10.45 3.49 8.81
C HIS A 113 -9.54 3.39 10.04
N SER A 114 -8.22 3.28 9.85
CA SER A 114 -7.23 3.14 10.92
C SER A 114 -6.47 4.46 11.16
N LEU A 115 -6.58 5.00 12.38
CA LEU A 115 -5.76 6.14 12.79
C LEU A 115 -4.28 5.79 12.85
N GLU A 116 -3.93 4.53 13.15
CA GLU A 116 -2.55 4.05 13.12
C GLU A 116 -2.00 4.10 11.69
N ALA A 117 -2.77 3.63 10.70
CA ALA A 117 -2.37 3.70 9.31
C ALA A 117 -2.21 5.15 8.84
N ALA A 118 -3.16 6.03 9.15
CA ALA A 118 -3.08 7.44 8.80
C ALA A 118 -1.84 8.12 9.40
N ARG A 119 -1.55 7.87 10.70
CA ARG A 119 -0.36 8.39 11.38
C ARG A 119 0.93 7.85 10.78
N THR A 120 1.00 6.54 10.55
CA THR A 120 2.20 5.89 10.00
C THR A 120 2.55 6.43 8.63
N ILE A 121 1.56 6.57 7.73
CA ILE A 121 1.80 7.01 6.37
C ILE A 121 2.09 8.51 6.32
N ALA A 122 1.29 9.33 6.98
CA ALA A 122 1.48 10.78 6.98
C ALA A 122 2.73 11.21 7.76
N GLY A 123 3.11 10.47 8.79
CA GLY A 123 4.27 10.78 9.63
C GLY A 123 5.62 10.60 8.94
N ILE A 124 5.68 9.91 7.79
CA ILE A 124 6.93 9.79 7.03
C ILE A 124 7.33 11.14 6.43
N ASN A 125 6.36 11.91 5.93
CA ASN A 125 6.60 13.27 5.45
C ASN A 125 5.32 14.11 5.60
N GLU A 126 5.20 14.79 6.73
CA GLU A 126 4.04 15.62 7.07
C GLU A 126 3.85 16.80 6.11
N GLU A 127 4.93 17.33 5.54
CA GLU A 127 4.85 18.47 4.63
C GLU A 127 4.17 18.10 3.30
N LYS A 128 4.32 16.84 2.87
CA LYS A 128 3.73 16.32 1.63
C LYS A 128 2.41 15.60 1.87
N ALA A 129 2.04 15.31 3.12
CA ALA A 129 0.83 14.61 3.48
C ALA A 129 -0.34 15.57 3.75
N ALA A 130 -1.54 15.15 3.38
CA ALA A 130 -2.78 15.83 3.75
C ALA A 130 -3.80 14.78 4.22
N ILE A 131 -4.28 14.92 5.44
CA ILE A 131 -5.27 14.02 6.03
C ILE A 131 -6.62 14.71 5.97
N TYR A 132 -7.64 14.00 5.49
CA TYR A 132 -9.01 14.47 5.43
C TYR A 132 -9.93 13.53 6.20
N LEU A 133 -10.60 14.06 7.21
CA LEU A 133 -11.78 13.42 7.78
C LEU A 133 -12.92 13.60 6.78
N THR A 134 -13.63 12.51 6.47
CA THR A 134 -14.70 12.55 5.47
C THR A 134 -15.98 11.92 6.00
N SER A 135 -17.12 12.49 5.63
CA SER A 135 -18.44 11.93 5.90
C SER A 135 -19.36 12.13 4.72
N LEU A 136 -20.25 11.17 4.53
CA LEU A 136 -21.30 11.25 3.51
C LEU A 136 -22.66 11.48 4.20
N GLU A 137 -23.19 12.70 4.12
CA GLU A 137 -24.48 13.05 4.69
C GLU A 137 -25.47 13.40 3.59
N LYS A 138 -26.56 12.64 3.50
CA LYS A 138 -27.66 12.84 2.51
C LYS A 138 -27.14 12.98 1.06
N GLY A 139 -26.12 12.20 0.69
CA GLY A 139 -25.51 12.24 -0.63
C GLY A 139 -24.51 13.37 -0.86
N THR A 140 -24.20 14.17 0.15
CA THR A 140 -23.19 15.23 0.10
C THR A 140 -21.95 14.82 0.88
N LEU A 141 -20.79 14.82 0.21
CA LEU A 141 -19.51 14.57 0.87
C LEU A 141 -19.09 15.82 1.64
N LYS A 142 -18.91 15.67 2.94
CA LYS A 142 -18.28 16.67 3.81
C LYS A 142 -16.84 16.27 4.09
N THR A 143 -15.96 17.22 4.19
CA THR A 143 -14.55 16.99 4.45
C THR A 143 -13.96 18.04 5.37
N LYS A 144 -13.05 17.61 6.26
CA LYS A 144 -12.23 18.49 7.08
C LYS A 144 -10.78 18.06 7.01
N LYS A 145 -9.90 18.96 6.63
CA LYS A 145 -8.47 18.73 6.69
C LYS A 145 -8.03 18.72 8.15
N LEU A 146 -7.26 17.71 8.55
CA LEU A 146 -6.65 17.57 9.85
C LEU A 146 -5.13 17.49 9.70
N THR A 147 -4.43 17.99 10.70
CA THR A 147 -3.00 17.78 10.90
C THR A 147 -2.76 16.56 11.79
N LEU A 148 -1.57 15.98 11.73
CA LEU A 148 -1.19 14.92 12.69
C LEU A 148 -1.28 15.42 14.12
N LYS A 149 -0.85 16.66 14.37
CA LYS A 149 -0.92 17.28 15.68
C LYS A 149 -2.34 17.34 16.22
N GLU A 150 -3.32 17.76 15.41
CA GLU A 150 -4.74 17.75 15.82
C GLU A 150 -5.24 16.34 16.15
N ILE A 151 -4.85 15.35 15.35
CA ILE A 151 -5.21 13.94 15.62
C ILE A 151 -4.61 13.45 16.96
N GLU A 152 -3.39 13.86 17.27
CA GLU A 152 -2.74 13.53 18.54
C GLU A 152 -3.41 14.23 19.72
N GLU A 153 -3.69 15.54 19.61
CA GLU A 153 -4.40 16.32 20.63
C GLU A 153 -5.78 15.72 20.96
N PHE A 154 -6.55 15.31 19.95
CA PHE A 154 -7.81 14.58 20.17
C PHE A 154 -7.59 13.26 20.88
N SER A 155 -6.60 12.50 20.48
CA SER A 155 -6.27 11.21 21.10
C SER A 155 -5.87 11.34 22.57
N GLU A 156 -5.03 12.34 22.90
CA GLU A 156 -4.64 12.66 24.28
C GLU A 156 -5.82 13.11 25.15
N ALA A 157 -6.77 13.79 24.54
CA ALA A 157 -8.04 14.16 25.18
C ALA A 157 -9.02 12.97 25.33
N GLY A 158 -8.63 11.76 24.86
CA GLY A 158 -9.48 10.58 24.88
C GLY A 158 -10.60 10.61 23.83
N ILE A 159 -10.47 11.46 22.81
CA ILE A 159 -11.47 11.64 21.75
C ILE A 159 -10.99 10.91 20.47
N ASP A 160 -11.77 9.97 19.99
CA ASP A 160 -11.55 9.37 18.68
C ASP A 160 -12.20 10.26 17.60
N VAL A 161 -11.36 10.83 16.72
CA VAL A 161 -11.85 11.75 15.68
C VAL A 161 -12.85 11.10 14.73
N ARG A 162 -12.81 9.76 14.57
CA ARG A 162 -13.74 9.00 13.73
C ARG A 162 -15.15 8.95 14.34
N VAL A 163 -15.24 8.98 15.67
CA VAL A 163 -16.50 9.02 16.40
C VAL A 163 -16.99 10.46 16.58
N ALA A 164 -16.07 11.40 16.71
CA ALA A 164 -16.37 12.83 16.83
C ALA A 164 -16.71 13.49 15.48
N GLU A 165 -16.63 12.77 14.37
CA GLU A 165 -16.88 13.24 13.00
C GLU A 165 -18.15 14.12 12.89
N PRO A 166 -19.34 13.78 13.45
CA PRO A 166 -20.53 14.63 13.34
C PRO A 166 -20.41 16.00 14.01
N LEU A 167 -19.46 16.17 14.92
CA LEU A 167 -19.19 17.44 15.61
C LEU A 167 -18.10 18.26 14.90
N LEU A 168 -17.31 17.61 14.05
CA LEU A 168 -16.17 18.19 13.37
C LEU A 168 -16.49 18.65 11.94
N LEU A 169 -17.51 18.07 11.31
CA LEU A 169 -17.98 18.32 9.95
C LEU A 169 -19.31 19.05 9.90
#